data_5c5548a2b626f4fcc1d882d5df6f14b4
#
_entry.id   5c5548a2b626f4fcc1d882d5df6f14b4
#
_cell.length_a   1.000
_cell.length_b   1.000
_cell.length_c   1.000
_cell.angle_alpha   90.00
_cell.angle_beta   90.00
_cell.angle_gamma   90.00
#
_symmetry.space_group_name_H-M   'P 1'
#
loop_
_entity.id
_entity.type
_entity.pdbx_description
1 polymer ?
#
loop_
_entity_poly.entity_id
_entity_poly.type
_entity_poly.pdbx_seq_one_letter_code
_entity_poly.pdbx_strand_id
1 'polypeptide(L)'
;MGRVVNALEAVKEFKEAHDDVQLIFDGAGPKWIPELERPDHKAHGLYAAVKDRISGACDFCAGAFGVKDTVTSCGVRLAGDHDDHPSFKKLVEQGYQIITF
;
A
#
# COMPACT_ATOMS: atom_id res chain seq x y z
N MET A 1 2.56 13.65 -4.63
CA MET A 1 2.08 13.39 -3.27
C MET A 1 0.54 13.40 -3.14
N GLY A 2 -0.15 14.14 -3.96
CA GLY A 2 -1.62 14.21 -3.88
C GLY A 2 -2.32 12.87 -4.01
N ARG A 3 -1.88 12.01 -4.94
CA ARG A 3 -2.51 10.70 -5.14
C ARG A 3 -2.34 9.79 -3.94
N VAL A 4 -1.14 9.75 -3.35
CA VAL A 4 -0.90 8.88 -2.20
C VAL A 4 -1.70 9.36 -0.99
N VAL A 5 -1.80 10.67 -0.78
CA VAL A 5 -2.61 11.22 0.31
C VAL A 5 -4.09 10.90 0.11
N ASN A 6 -4.60 11.03 -1.13
CA ASN A 6 -5.99 10.67 -1.43
C ASN A 6 -6.27 9.19 -1.18
N ALA A 7 -5.33 8.32 -1.54
CA ALA A 7 -5.45 6.89 -1.28
C ALA A 7 -5.50 6.60 0.22
N LEU A 8 -4.60 7.21 0.99
CA LEU A 8 -4.56 7.02 2.44
C LEU A 8 -5.85 7.53 3.11
N GLU A 9 -6.38 8.66 2.66
CA GLU A 9 -7.65 9.18 3.17
C GLU A 9 -8.82 8.26 2.85
N ALA A 10 -8.85 7.70 1.65
CA ALA A 10 -9.90 6.74 1.28
C ALA A 10 -9.85 5.50 2.18
N VAL A 11 -8.65 4.96 2.41
CA VAL A 11 -8.48 3.80 3.30
C VAL A 11 -8.94 4.13 4.72
N LYS A 12 -8.59 5.32 5.21
CA LYS A 12 -9.01 5.77 6.54
C LYS A 12 -10.54 5.84 6.65
N GLU A 13 -11.20 6.38 5.64
CA GLU A 13 -12.67 6.48 5.62
C GLU A 13 -13.31 5.10 5.66
N PHE A 14 -12.85 4.16 4.83
CA PHE A 14 -13.36 2.79 4.85
C PHE A 14 -13.10 2.11 6.18
N LYS A 15 -11.91 2.28 6.74
CA LYS A 15 -11.57 1.71 8.05
C LYS A 15 -12.48 2.25 9.16
N GLU A 16 -12.71 3.54 9.18
CA GLU A 16 -13.60 4.18 10.18
C GLU A 16 -15.04 3.73 10.03
N ALA A 17 -15.46 3.37 8.81
CA ALA A 17 -16.79 2.82 8.54
C ALA A 17 -16.87 1.31 8.83
N HIS A 18 -15.79 0.69 9.31
CA HIS A 18 -15.69 -0.75 9.60
C HIS A 18 -15.80 -1.62 8.35
N ASP A 19 -15.45 -1.07 7.19
CA ASP A 19 -15.39 -1.85 5.96
C ASP A 19 -14.10 -2.66 5.88
N ASP A 20 -14.14 -3.78 5.16
CA ASP A 20 -12.96 -4.58 4.87
C ASP A 20 -12.20 -3.89 3.73
N VAL A 21 -11.09 -3.23 4.05
CA VAL A 21 -10.28 -2.49 3.10
C VAL A 21 -8.84 -2.98 3.14
N GLN A 22 -8.24 -3.12 1.96
CA GLN A 22 -6.83 -3.44 1.81
C GLN A 22 -6.16 -2.36 0.97
N LEU A 23 -4.95 -1.98 1.36
CA LEU A 23 -4.12 -1.05 0.61
C LEU A 23 -2.90 -1.80 0.08
N ILE A 24 -2.67 -1.69 -1.22
CA ILE A 24 -1.51 -2.27 -1.88
C ILE A 24 -0.78 -1.15 -2.61
N PHE A 25 0.53 -1.08 -2.40
CA PHE A 25 1.37 -0.12 -3.10
C PHE A 25 1.95 -0.78 -4.35
N ASP A 26 1.67 -0.22 -5.53
CA ASP A 26 2.25 -0.74 -6.77
C ASP A 26 2.80 0.41 -7.63
N GLY A 27 3.40 0.06 -8.78
CA GLY A 27 4.06 1.03 -9.62
C GLY A 27 5.16 1.75 -8.85
N ALA A 28 5.15 3.07 -8.87
CA ALA A 28 6.07 3.89 -8.09
C ALA A 28 5.67 4.00 -6.61
N GLY A 29 4.50 3.47 -6.25
CA GLY A 29 3.96 3.56 -4.89
C GLY A 29 4.87 3.06 -3.79
N PRO A 30 5.57 1.92 -3.95
CA PRO A 30 6.47 1.42 -2.91
C PRO A 30 7.55 2.41 -2.47
N LYS A 31 7.94 3.32 -3.34
CA LYS A 31 8.92 4.37 -3.00
C LYS A 31 8.41 5.31 -1.90
N TRP A 32 7.09 5.43 -1.74
CA TRP A 32 6.50 6.29 -0.71
C TRP A 32 6.62 5.69 0.68
N ILE A 33 6.72 4.37 0.81
CA ILE A 33 6.69 3.70 2.12
C ILE A 33 7.79 4.20 3.05
N PRO A 34 9.08 4.20 2.67
CA PRO A 34 10.11 4.74 3.56
C PRO A 34 9.93 6.22 3.87
N GLU A 35 9.40 7.00 2.93
CA GLU A 35 9.13 8.43 3.17
C GLU A 35 8.02 8.61 4.21
N LEU A 36 6.94 7.85 4.08
CA LEU A 36 5.78 7.93 4.98
C LEU A 36 6.11 7.38 6.38
N GLU A 37 7.11 6.50 6.50
CA GLU A 37 7.58 6.02 7.79
C GLU A 37 8.30 7.10 8.60
N ARG A 38 8.78 8.14 7.96
CA ARG A 38 9.49 9.22 8.65
C ARG A 38 8.52 10.03 9.50
N PRO A 39 8.77 10.16 10.83
CA PRO A 39 7.87 10.89 11.72
C PRO A 39 7.69 12.37 11.35
N ASP A 40 8.66 12.96 10.65
CA ASP A 40 8.62 14.36 10.22
C ASP A 40 7.90 14.57 8.88
N HIS A 41 7.50 13.49 8.20
CA HIS A 41 6.75 13.61 6.96
C HIS A 41 5.32 14.09 7.27
N LYS A 42 4.81 15.06 6.48
CA LYS A 42 3.48 15.65 6.74
C LYS A 42 2.35 14.63 6.68
N ALA A 43 2.50 13.54 5.93
CA ALA A 43 1.48 12.50 5.82
C ALA A 43 1.75 11.30 6.75
N HIS A 44 2.77 11.38 7.62
CA HIS A 44 3.11 10.26 8.51
C HIS A 44 1.95 9.86 9.41
N GLY A 45 1.27 10.83 10.02
CA GLY A 45 0.14 10.55 10.91
C GLY A 45 -0.99 9.81 10.21
N LEU A 46 -1.30 10.23 8.99
CA LEU A 46 -2.32 9.58 8.16
C LEU A 46 -1.89 8.15 7.78
N TYR A 47 -0.63 8.00 7.36
CA TYR A 47 -0.06 6.69 7.04
C TYR A 47 -0.11 5.76 8.26
N ALA A 48 0.31 6.23 9.42
CA ALA A 48 0.30 5.44 10.65
C ALA A 48 -1.12 4.97 11.01
N ALA A 49 -2.13 5.82 10.77
CA ALA A 49 -3.52 5.49 11.07
C ALA A 49 -4.05 4.34 10.22
N VAL A 50 -3.50 4.12 9.02
CA VAL A 50 -3.98 3.08 8.10
C VAL A 50 -2.97 1.97 7.85
N LYS A 51 -1.81 2.00 8.50
CA LYS A 51 -0.74 1.03 8.25
C LYS A 51 -1.20 -0.42 8.46
N ASP A 52 -2.09 -0.65 9.40
CA ASP A 52 -2.66 -1.98 9.66
C ASP A 52 -3.52 -2.52 8.52
N ARG A 53 -3.84 -1.70 7.54
CA ARG A 53 -4.61 -2.11 6.36
C ARG A 53 -3.74 -2.31 5.13
N ILE A 54 -2.43 -2.10 5.24
CA ILE A 54 -1.50 -2.36 4.14
C ILE A 54 -1.29 -3.85 4.04
N SER A 55 -1.78 -4.44 2.95
CA SER A 55 -1.60 -5.87 2.69
C SER A 55 -0.29 -6.19 1.98
N GLY A 56 0.34 -5.22 1.35
CA GLY A 56 1.64 -5.42 0.75
C GLY A 56 2.05 -4.34 -0.23
N ALA A 57 3.26 -4.50 -0.74
CA ALA A 57 3.80 -3.72 -1.86
C ALA A 57 4.13 -4.69 -2.98
N CYS A 58 3.87 -4.28 -4.23
CA CYS A 58 4.16 -5.11 -5.39
C CYS A 58 5.63 -5.51 -5.41
N ASP A 59 5.92 -6.81 -5.44
CA ASP A 59 7.27 -7.34 -5.41
C ASP A 59 8.07 -6.89 -6.64
N PHE A 60 7.49 -7.05 -7.82
CA PHE A 60 8.12 -6.63 -9.08
C PHE A 60 8.43 -5.13 -9.05
N CYS A 61 7.46 -4.32 -8.66
CA CYS A 61 7.61 -2.85 -8.67
C CYS A 61 8.64 -2.40 -7.63
N ALA A 62 8.64 -3.00 -6.45
CA ALA A 62 9.65 -2.69 -5.43
C ALA A 62 11.06 -3.03 -5.92
N GLY A 63 11.19 -4.13 -6.66
CA GLY A 63 12.46 -4.51 -7.30
C GLY A 63 12.88 -3.54 -8.39
N ALA A 64 11.94 -3.15 -9.26
CA ALA A 64 12.21 -2.22 -10.35
C ALA A 64 12.68 -0.85 -9.84
N PHE A 65 12.16 -0.41 -8.70
CA PHE A 65 12.57 0.86 -8.09
C PHE A 65 13.67 0.72 -7.04
N GLY A 66 14.19 -0.52 -6.82
CA GLY A 66 15.32 -0.74 -5.93
C GLY A 66 15.01 -0.54 -4.45
N VAL A 67 13.77 -0.76 -4.01
CA VAL A 67 13.33 -0.48 -2.65
C VAL A 67 12.85 -1.72 -1.86
N LYS A 68 13.12 -2.95 -2.37
CA LYS A 68 12.66 -4.17 -1.68
C LYS A 68 13.09 -4.24 -0.23
N ASP A 69 14.39 -4.07 0.02
CA ASP A 69 14.93 -4.19 1.38
C ASP A 69 14.38 -3.09 2.29
N THR A 70 14.27 -1.88 1.77
CA THR A 70 13.76 -0.73 2.53
C THR A 70 12.30 -0.94 2.91
N VAL A 71 11.49 -1.40 1.96
CA VAL A 71 10.05 -1.69 2.19
C VAL A 71 9.90 -2.79 3.24
N THR A 72 10.68 -3.86 3.11
CA THR A 72 10.65 -4.98 4.05
C THR A 72 11.05 -4.53 5.46
N SER A 73 12.07 -3.68 5.56
CA SER A 73 12.51 -3.16 6.86
C SER A 73 11.47 -2.22 7.51
N CYS A 74 10.56 -1.66 6.72
CA CYS A 74 9.43 -0.90 7.25
C CYS A 74 8.27 -1.79 7.72
N GLY A 75 8.41 -3.11 7.64
CA GLY A 75 7.37 -4.04 8.09
C GLY A 75 6.28 -4.31 7.06
N VAL A 76 6.49 -3.91 5.81
CA VAL A 76 5.52 -4.14 4.72
C VAL A 76 5.99 -5.34 3.90
N ARG A 77 5.11 -6.34 3.75
CA ARG A 77 5.44 -7.53 2.98
C ARG A 77 5.42 -7.25 1.48
N LEU A 78 6.19 -8.02 0.73
CA LEU A 78 6.16 -7.98 -0.72
C LEU A 78 5.03 -8.89 -1.22
N ALA A 79 4.20 -8.37 -2.13
CA ALA A 79 3.08 -9.10 -2.71
C ALA A 79 3.43 -9.51 -4.14
N GLY A 80 3.49 -10.80 -4.40
CA GLY A 80 3.94 -11.30 -5.70
C GLY A 80 3.31 -12.64 -6.08
N ASP A 81 2.04 -12.84 -5.78
CA ASP A 81 1.35 -14.10 -6.01
C ASP A 81 0.96 -14.33 -7.48
N HIS A 82 1.14 -13.35 -8.37
CA HIS A 82 0.94 -13.51 -9.80
C HIS A 82 2.10 -12.85 -10.57
N ASP A 83 3.03 -13.64 -11.09
CA ASP A 83 4.20 -13.15 -11.85
C ASP A 83 4.94 -12.01 -11.12
N ASP A 84 5.15 -12.19 -9.81
CA ASP A 84 5.77 -11.20 -8.91
C ASP A 84 4.94 -9.93 -8.73
N HIS A 85 3.67 -9.96 -9.09
CA HIS A 85 2.69 -8.88 -8.87
C HIS A 85 1.56 -9.34 -7.95
N PRO A 86 0.89 -8.42 -7.25
CA PRO A 86 -0.35 -8.77 -6.55
C PRO A 86 -1.40 -9.26 -7.55
N SER A 87 -2.15 -10.29 -7.20
CA SER A 87 -3.17 -10.83 -8.09
C SER A 87 -4.47 -10.04 -7.98
N PHE A 88 -4.81 -9.27 -8.99
CA PHE A 88 -6.10 -8.58 -9.07
C PHE A 88 -7.26 -9.57 -9.16
N LYS A 89 -7.07 -10.64 -9.93
CA LYS A 89 -8.11 -11.66 -10.09
C LYS A 89 -8.49 -12.28 -8.76
N LYS A 90 -7.50 -12.60 -7.93
CA LYS A 90 -7.73 -13.17 -6.60
C LYS A 90 -8.53 -12.21 -5.72
N LEU A 91 -8.19 -10.92 -5.74
CA LEU A 91 -8.91 -9.90 -4.97
C LEU A 91 -10.37 -9.80 -5.41
N VAL A 92 -10.61 -9.77 -6.73
CA VAL A 92 -11.98 -9.71 -7.28
C VAL A 92 -12.76 -10.95 -6.91
N GLU A 93 -12.15 -12.14 -6.96
CA GLU A 93 -12.79 -13.39 -6.54
C GLU A 93 -13.15 -13.40 -5.05
N GLN A 94 -12.39 -12.68 -4.24
CA GLN A 94 -12.67 -12.53 -2.80
C GLN A 94 -13.76 -11.50 -2.51
N GLY A 95 -14.30 -10.85 -3.54
CA GLY A 95 -15.38 -9.88 -3.41
C GLY A 95 -14.94 -8.43 -3.29
N TYR A 96 -13.64 -8.14 -3.45
CA TYR A 96 -13.16 -6.76 -3.38
C TYR A 96 -13.47 -6.00 -4.66
N GLN A 97 -13.81 -4.73 -4.50
CA GLN A 97 -13.79 -3.76 -5.59
C GLN A 97 -12.40 -3.14 -5.65
N ILE A 98 -11.86 -2.99 -6.85
CA ILE A 98 -10.53 -2.42 -7.04
C ILE A 98 -10.67 -0.93 -7.35
N ILE A 99 -10.01 -0.11 -6.54
CA ILE A 99 -9.94 1.33 -6.75
C ILE A 99 -8.46 1.70 -6.85
N THR A 100 -8.08 2.42 -7.89
CA THR A 100 -6.68 2.83 -8.10
C THR A 100 -6.53 4.34 -8.03
N PHE A 101 -5.36 4.78 -7.60
CA PHE A 101 -5.04 6.20 -7.46
C PHE A 101 -3.78 6.59 -8.23
#